data_84d4355e7fd5ab129dc638b26debdc23
#
_entry.id   84d4355e7fd5ab129dc638b26debdc23
#
_cell.length_a   1.000
_cell.length_b   1.000
_cell.length_c   1.000
_cell.angle_alpha   90.00
_cell.angle_beta   90.00
_cell.angle_gamma   90.00
#
_symmetry.space_group_name_H-M   'P 1'
#
loop_
_entity.id
_entity.type
_entity.pdbx_description
1 polymer ?
#
loop_
_entity_poly.entity_id
_entity_poly.type
_entity_poly.pdbx_seq_one_letter_code
_entity_poly.pdbx_strand_id
1 'polypeptide(L)'
;MKQVFYARNEQVAEKFGPFQTKDEAQKAIFEEVKKGSPVFGWELKEKEVESWKDIKTFEDAVASLGNNNKYVEAYHRVIGLLDANAAKELLGADVVAFLKLRIITAAINDGWEPKFTDDECRWLPWFNLYNEEEYSSFPDEKKQQCCVGRANNNANAYCGLVLFRACGEESYTDMHYGARLAFESEEKVRYAGLVFKELWADFFWPEK
;
A
#
# COMPACT_ATOMS: atom_id res chain seq x y z
N MET A 1 -5.64 4.03 20.28
CA MET A 1 -6.65 4.14 19.21
C MET A 1 -6.45 5.47 18.49
N LYS A 2 -6.17 5.43 17.20
CA LYS A 2 -6.14 6.65 16.38
C LYS A 2 -7.49 6.79 15.71
N GLN A 3 -8.16 7.91 15.89
CA GLN A 3 -9.37 8.25 15.17
C GLN A 3 -8.98 8.96 13.87
N VAL A 4 -9.58 8.56 12.77
CA VAL A 4 -9.40 9.21 11.47
C VAL A 4 -10.74 9.57 10.89
N PHE A 5 -10.78 10.67 10.15
CA PHE A 5 -12.00 11.24 9.61
C PHE A 5 -11.97 11.24 8.09
N TYR A 6 -13.10 10.91 7.48
CA TYR A 6 -13.30 10.97 6.04
C TYR A 6 -14.48 11.88 5.73
N ALA A 7 -14.32 12.74 4.75
CA ALA A 7 -15.42 13.50 4.18
C ALA A 7 -15.96 12.77 2.95
N ARG A 8 -17.25 12.55 2.90
CA ARG A 8 -17.96 11.93 1.76
C ARG A 8 -19.15 12.80 1.37
N ASN A 9 -19.39 12.89 0.07
CA ASN A 9 -20.59 13.46 -0.48
C ASN A 9 -21.13 12.51 -1.56
N GLU A 10 -22.40 12.15 -1.50
CA GLU A 10 -23.00 11.20 -2.46
C GLU A 10 -23.07 11.73 -3.89
N GLN A 11 -23.03 13.03 -4.07
CA GLN A 11 -23.04 13.68 -5.37
C GLN A 11 -21.62 13.81 -5.98
N VAL A 12 -20.59 13.55 -5.17
CA VAL A 12 -19.19 13.56 -5.60
C VAL A 12 -18.67 12.15 -5.49
N ALA A 13 -18.23 11.58 -6.59
CA ALA A 13 -17.79 10.19 -6.64
C ALA A 13 -16.56 9.88 -5.75
N GLU A 14 -15.84 10.91 -5.32
CA GLU A 14 -14.60 10.78 -4.56
C GLU A 14 -14.83 10.94 -3.05
N LYS A 15 -14.13 10.09 -2.31
CA LYS A 15 -14.03 10.15 -0.87
C LYS A 15 -12.76 10.91 -0.50
N PHE A 16 -12.91 11.98 0.27
CA PHE A 16 -11.79 12.81 0.72
C PHE A 16 -11.31 12.39 2.10
N GLY A 17 -10.04 12.37 2.30
CA GLY A 17 -9.39 11.96 3.53
C GLY A 17 -8.39 10.84 3.26
N PRO A 18 -7.79 10.32 4.30
CA PRO A 18 -8.10 10.48 5.72
C PRO A 18 -7.55 11.78 6.35
N PHE A 19 -8.26 12.29 7.32
CA PHE A 19 -7.85 13.44 8.12
C PHE A 19 -7.64 13.03 9.58
N GLN A 20 -6.69 13.65 10.26
CA GLN A 20 -6.38 13.34 11.66
C GLN A 20 -7.36 14.00 12.64
N THR A 21 -8.00 15.07 12.21
CA THR A 21 -8.98 15.81 13.02
C THR A 21 -10.23 16.15 12.22
N LYS A 22 -11.35 16.35 12.94
CA LYS A 22 -12.59 16.84 12.33
C LYS A 22 -12.42 18.20 11.68
N ASP A 23 -11.58 19.06 12.26
CA ASP A 23 -11.31 20.41 11.75
C ASP A 23 -10.58 20.35 10.39
N GLU A 24 -9.62 19.43 10.23
CA GLU A 24 -8.96 19.23 8.95
C GLU A 24 -9.95 18.74 7.88
N ALA A 25 -10.84 17.80 8.24
CA ALA A 25 -11.85 17.31 7.33
C ALA A 25 -12.83 18.42 6.92
N GLN A 26 -13.26 19.26 7.87
CA GLN A 26 -14.13 20.40 7.58
C GLN A 26 -13.47 21.45 6.69
N LYS A 27 -12.19 21.76 6.92
CA LYS A 27 -11.41 22.65 6.04
C LYS A 27 -11.31 22.11 4.63
N ALA A 28 -11.06 20.81 4.48
CA ALA A 28 -10.99 20.16 3.16
C ALA A 28 -12.34 20.24 2.43
N ILE A 29 -13.46 20.00 3.12
CA ILE A 29 -14.80 20.20 2.54
C ILE A 29 -14.98 21.64 2.06
N PHE A 30 -14.57 22.62 2.87
CA PHE A 30 -14.70 24.03 2.52
C PHE A 30 -13.89 24.40 1.27
N GLU A 31 -12.67 23.87 1.13
CA GLU A 31 -11.85 24.09 -0.06
C GLU A 31 -12.45 23.41 -1.31
N GLU A 32 -13.05 22.22 -1.17
CA GLU A 32 -13.75 21.56 -2.27
C GLU A 32 -15.01 22.31 -2.71
N VAL A 33 -15.77 22.85 -1.77
CA VAL A 33 -16.93 23.71 -2.08
C VAL A 33 -16.49 24.96 -2.84
N LYS A 34 -15.35 25.58 -2.49
CA LYS A 34 -14.79 26.71 -3.27
C LYS A 34 -14.42 26.32 -4.70
N LYS A 35 -14.04 25.06 -4.95
CA LYS A 35 -13.72 24.56 -6.29
C LYS A 35 -14.98 24.20 -7.12
N GLY A 36 -16.18 24.32 -6.54
CA GLY A 36 -17.44 24.07 -7.21
C GLY A 36 -18.15 22.79 -6.80
N SER A 37 -17.66 22.08 -5.79
CA SER A 37 -18.37 20.93 -5.22
C SER A 37 -19.65 21.34 -4.50
N PRO A 38 -20.64 20.43 -4.33
CA PRO A 38 -21.90 20.75 -3.64
C PRO A 38 -21.69 21.34 -2.25
N VAL A 39 -22.50 22.31 -1.89
CA VAL A 39 -22.45 22.95 -0.55
C VAL A 39 -23.05 22.04 0.52
N PHE A 40 -24.04 21.20 0.15
CA PHE A 40 -24.80 20.33 1.05
C PHE A 40 -24.51 18.85 0.77
N GLY A 41 -24.85 18.00 1.73
CA GLY A 41 -24.75 16.54 1.57
C GLY A 41 -23.38 15.96 1.98
N TRP A 42 -22.54 16.75 2.65
CA TRP A 42 -21.27 16.25 3.20
C TRP A 42 -21.47 15.49 4.51
N GLU A 43 -20.96 14.28 4.56
CA GLU A 43 -20.91 13.46 5.77
C GLU A 43 -19.47 13.28 6.23
N LEU A 44 -19.23 13.44 7.54
CA LEU A 44 -17.99 13.06 8.17
C LEU A 44 -18.13 11.65 8.73
N LYS A 45 -17.35 10.72 8.19
CA LYS A 45 -17.25 9.36 8.73
C LYS A 45 -15.98 9.23 9.56
N GLU A 46 -16.14 8.72 10.75
CA GLU A 46 -15.08 8.41 11.67
C GLU A 46 -14.72 6.94 11.57
N LYS A 47 -13.43 6.62 11.56
CA LYS A 47 -12.91 5.25 11.61
C LYS A 47 -11.85 5.16 12.69
N GLU A 48 -11.97 4.19 13.57
CA GLU A 48 -10.93 3.85 14.52
C GLU A 48 -9.90 2.93 13.87
N VAL A 49 -8.63 3.27 14.01
CA VAL A 49 -7.50 2.41 13.63
C VAL A 49 -6.87 1.92 14.93
N GLU A 50 -7.23 0.72 15.35
CA GLU A 50 -6.78 0.15 16.62
C GLU A 50 -5.45 -0.58 16.49
N SER A 51 -5.18 -1.18 15.34
CA SER A 51 -3.97 -1.96 15.11
C SER A 51 -3.52 -1.89 13.64
N TRP A 52 -2.30 -2.33 13.38
CA TRP A 52 -1.79 -2.48 12.02
C TRP A 52 -2.61 -3.48 11.16
N LYS A 53 -3.38 -4.39 11.78
CA LYS A 53 -4.31 -5.32 11.09
C LYS A 53 -5.53 -4.63 10.48
N ASP A 54 -5.78 -3.39 10.86
CA ASP A 54 -6.88 -2.59 10.30
C ASP A 54 -6.48 -1.84 9.02
N ILE A 55 -5.18 -1.85 8.69
CA ILE A 55 -4.63 -1.24 7.48
C ILE A 55 -4.87 -2.19 6.30
N LYS A 56 -6.01 -2.07 5.65
CA LYS A 56 -6.44 -2.94 4.52
C LYS A 56 -6.32 -2.28 3.16
N THR A 57 -6.19 -0.95 3.14
CA THR A 57 -6.07 -0.15 1.92
C THR A 57 -4.90 0.82 2.03
N PHE A 58 -4.50 1.40 0.91
CA PHE A 58 -3.51 2.47 0.89
C PHE A 58 -3.98 3.68 1.70
N GLU A 59 -5.26 4.01 1.60
CA GLU A 59 -5.88 5.10 2.32
C GLU A 59 -5.86 4.87 3.85
N ASP A 60 -6.05 3.63 4.30
CA ASP A 60 -5.90 3.29 5.71
C ASP A 60 -4.46 3.51 6.20
N ALA A 61 -3.46 3.20 5.38
CA ALA A 61 -2.06 3.43 5.71
C ALA A 61 -1.74 4.92 5.80
N VAL A 62 -2.23 5.72 4.84
CA VAL A 62 -2.11 7.19 4.90
C VAL A 62 -2.80 7.74 6.14
N ALA A 63 -4.00 7.21 6.48
CA ALA A 63 -4.75 7.57 7.67
C ALA A 63 -3.95 7.32 8.95
N SER A 64 -3.37 6.14 9.05
CA SER A 64 -2.59 5.74 10.24
C SER A 64 -1.38 6.65 10.47
N LEU A 65 -0.68 7.05 9.41
CA LEU A 65 0.51 7.88 9.49
C LEU A 65 0.22 9.37 9.61
N GLY A 66 -0.86 9.84 8.97
CA GLY A 66 -1.20 11.26 8.85
C GLY A 66 -0.48 11.98 7.71
N ASN A 67 -1.08 13.08 7.25
CA ASN A 67 -0.61 13.84 6.10
C ASN A 67 0.77 14.51 6.31
N ASN A 68 1.18 14.75 7.55
CA ASN A 68 2.48 15.32 7.92
C ASN A 68 3.61 14.28 7.98
N ASN A 69 3.33 13.01 7.67
CA ASN A 69 4.35 11.99 7.61
C ASN A 69 5.25 12.19 6.39
N LYS A 70 6.57 12.09 6.58
CA LYS A 70 7.59 12.31 5.52
C LYS A 70 7.35 11.48 4.23
N TYR A 71 6.80 10.28 4.35
CA TYR A 71 6.52 9.41 3.20
C TYR A 71 5.23 9.80 2.49
N VAL A 72 4.22 10.21 3.25
CA VAL A 72 2.94 10.70 2.72
C VAL A 72 3.14 12.03 2.01
N GLU A 73 3.88 12.96 2.61
CA GLU A 73 4.23 14.22 1.95
C GLU A 73 5.02 14.01 0.66
N ALA A 74 6.02 13.11 0.67
CA ALA A 74 6.80 12.80 -0.53
C ALA A 74 5.91 12.22 -1.65
N TYR A 75 5.00 11.30 -1.31
CA TYR A 75 4.03 10.76 -2.25
C TYR A 75 3.17 11.86 -2.87
N HIS A 76 2.58 12.74 -2.06
CA HIS A 76 1.74 13.83 -2.55
C HIS A 76 2.50 14.85 -3.40
N ARG A 77 3.78 15.10 -3.12
CA ARG A 77 4.61 15.98 -3.97
C ARG A 77 4.86 15.39 -5.35
N VAL A 78 4.99 14.06 -5.44
CA VAL A 78 5.31 13.38 -6.70
C VAL A 78 4.05 13.06 -7.49
N ILE A 79 3.04 12.53 -6.81
CA ILE A 79 1.82 11.99 -7.44
C ILE A 79 0.65 12.98 -7.39
N GLY A 80 0.59 13.84 -6.37
CA GLY A 80 -0.54 14.76 -6.15
C GLY A 80 -0.72 15.85 -7.21
N LEU A 81 0.27 16.03 -8.09
CA LEU A 81 0.18 16.92 -9.27
C LEU A 81 -0.31 16.18 -10.52
N LEU A 82 -0.44 14.85 -10.45
CA LEU A 82 -0.80 13.98 -11.55
C LEU A 82 -2.02 13.17 -11.13
N ASP A 83 -2.89 12.84 -12.06
CA ASP A 83 -3.85 11.76 -11.80
C ASP A 83 -3.12 10.40 -11.73
N ALA A 84 -3.79 9.38 -11.19
CA ALA A 84 -3.15 8.09 -10.95
C ALA A 84 -2.66 7.40 -12.24
N ASN A 85 -3.33 7.62 -13.36
CA ASN A 85 -2.95 7.06 -14.66
C ASN A 85 -1.76 7.82 -15.25
N ALA A 86 -1.81 9.16 -15.26
CA ALA A 86 -0.69 9.99 -15.69
C ALA A 86 0.58 9.75 -14.88
N ALA A 87 0.46 9.48 -13.57
CA ALA A 87 1.58 9.10 -12.74
C ALA A 87 2.20 7.76 -13.15
N LYS A 88 1.38 6.75 -13.46
CA LYS A 88 1.86 5.45 -13.97
C LYS A 88 2.51 5.56 -15.35
N GLU A 89 1.95 6.34 -16.23
CA GLU A 89 2.51 6.58 -17.57
C GLU A 89 3.85 7.32 -17.51
N LEU A 90 3.99 8.30 -16.63
CA LEU A 90 5.19 9.13 -16.53
C LEU A 90 6.32 8.45 -15.76
N LEU A 91 6.00 7.77 -14.66
CA LEU A 91 6.98 7.25 -13.70
C LEU A 91 7.18 5.73 -13.80
N GLY A 92 6.21 5.01 -14.37
CA GLY A 92 6.13 3.56 -14.31
C GLY A 92 5.27 3.07 -13.15
N ALA A 93 4.60 1.95 -13.35
CA ALA A 93 3.73 1.34 -12.33
C ALA A 93 4.52 0.88 -11.10
N ASP A 94 5.74 0.38 -11.30
CA ASP A 94 6.66 -0.06 -10.25
C ASP A 94 7.08 1.08 -9.31
N VAL A 95 7.37 2.27 -9.84
CA VAL A 95 7.71 3.44 -9.04
C VAL A 95 6.52 3.90 -8.20
N VAL A 96 5.33 3.97 -8.79
CA VAL A 96 4.11 4.32 -8.07
C VAL A 96 3.81 3.29 -6.98
N ALA A 97 3.94 1.99 -7.30
CA ALA A 97 3.75 0.91 -6.34
C ALA A 97 4.78 0.99 -5.20
N PHE A 98 6.05 1.24 -5.49
CA PHE A 98 7.10 1.43 -4.48
C PHE A 98 6.77 2.57 -3.51
N LEU A 99 6.34 3.72 -4.01
CA LEU A 99 5.97 4.86 -3.16
C LEU A 99 4.80 4.52 -2.23
N LYS A 100 3.80 3.81 -2.73
CA LYS A 100 2.67 3.33 -1.93
C LYS A 100 3.11 2.28 -0.90
N LEU A 101 3.91 1.30 -1.30
CA LEU A 101 4.43 0.26 -0.41
C LEU A 101 5.26 0.84 0.74
N ARG A 102 6.04 1.89 0.51
CA ARG A 102 6.77 2.59 1.58
C ARG A 102 5.84 3.15 2.66
N ILE A 103 4.72 3.73 2.26
CA ILE A 103 3.70 4.26 3.18
C ILE A 103 3.04 3.12 3.94
N ILE A 104 2.63 2.06 3.25
CA ILE A 104 2.02 0.87 3.84
C ILE A 104 2.97 0.20 4.84
N THR A 105 4.23 0.01 4.46
CA THR A 105 5.24 -0.58 5.34
C THR A 105 5.44 0.26 6.60
N ALA A 106 5.58 1.57 6.47
CA ALA A 106 5.73 2.46 7.62
C ALA A 106 4.50 2.44 8.55
N ALA A 107 3.30 2.38 7.97
CA ALA A 107 2.05 2.32 8.73
C ALA A 107 1.91 1.00 9.50
N ILE A 108 2.19 -0.14 8.86
CA ILE A 108 2.14 -1.46 9.48
C ILE A 108 3.23 -1.62 10.55
N ASN A 109 4.39 -1.01 10.35
CA ASN A 109 5.47 -1.01 11.33
C ASN A 109 5.21 -0.13 12.56
N ASP A 110 4.23 0.76 12.50
CA ASP A 110 3.79 1.61 13.62
C ASP A 110 4.95 2.36 14.31
N GLY A 111 5.82 2.96 13.50
CA GLY A 111 6.95 3.76 13.96
C GLY A 111 8.26 2.99 14.10
N TRP A 112 8.28 1.67 13.92
CA TRP A 112 9.53 0.95 13.82
C TRP A 112 10.26 1.32 12.50
N GLU A 113 11.54 1.65 12.62
CA GLU A 113 12.44 1.88 11.49
C GLU A 113 13.68 0.99 11.63
N PRO A 114 14.15 0.33 10.56
CA PRO A 114 15.33 -0.54 10.62
C PRO A 114 16.58 0.25 10.94
N LYS A 115 17.40 -0.27 11.86
CA LYS A 115 18.64 0.37 12.37
C LYS A 115 19.91 -0.20 11.76
N PHE A 116 19.82 -1.31 11.03
CA PHE A 116 20.98 -1.98 10.41
C PHE A 116 22.04 -2.42 11.42
N THR A 117 21.63 -2.91 12.55
CA THR A 117 22.50 -3.58 13.53
C THR A 117 22.54 -5.07 13.26
N ASP A 118 23.58 -5.75 13.75
CA ASP A 118 23.73 -7.21 13.58
C ASP A 118 22.67 -8.00 14.35
N ASP A 119 22.08 -7.39 15.37
CA ASP A 119 21.05 -8.01 16.23
C ASP A 119 19.63 -7.82 15.71
N GLU A 120 19.43 -6.98 14.68
CA GLU A 120 18.11 -6.65 14.18
C GLU A 120 17.72 -7.54 13.01
N CYS A 121 16.69 -8.35 13.22
CA CYS A 121 16.07 -9.11 12.14
C CYS A 121 15.11 -8.24 11.36
N ARG A 122 15.30 -8.14 10.05
CA ARG A 122 14.45 -7.41 9.11
C ARG A 122 13.73 -8.39 8.24
N TRP A 123 12.40 -8.34 8.26
CA TRP A 123 11.54 -9.28 7.56
C TRP A 123 11.12 -8.73 6.21
N LEU A 124 11.30 -9.51 5.15
CA LEU A 124 10.96 -9.17 3.78
C LEU A 124 9.97 -10.19 3.21
N PRO A 125 8.99 -9.78 2.38
CA PRO A 125 8.10 -10.73 1.73
C PRO A 125 8.85 -11.43 0.59
N TRP A 126 8.74 -12.74 0.55
CA TRP A 126 9.34 -13.56 -0.50
C TRP A 126 8.27 -14.15 -1.39
N PHE A 127 8.33 -13.86 -2.68
CA PHE A 127 7.36 -14.33 -3.66
C PHE A 127 7.99 -15.30 -4.65
N ASN A 128 7.29 -16.37 -4.97
CA ASN A 128 7.62 -17.24 -6.09
C ASN A 128 6.85 -16.81 -7.33
N LEU A 129 7.52 -16.87 -8.45
CA LEU A 129 6.92 -16.70 -9.77
C LEU A 129 6.60 -18.09 -10.35
N TYR A 130 5.39 -18.26 -10.85
CA TYR A 130 4.95 -19.49 -11.47
C TYR A 130 4.51 -19.22 -12.91
N ASN A 131 4.81 -20.17 -13.79
CA ASN A 131 4.26 -20.16 -15.14
C ASN A 131 2.83 -20.71 -15.15
N GLU A 132 2.15 -20.63 -16.30
CA GLU A 132 0.76 -21.08 -16.45
C GLU A 132 0.58 -22.55 -16.16
N GLU A 133 1.49 -23.39 -16.61
CA GLU A 133 1.45 -24.84 -16.47
C GLU A 133 1.58 -25.25 -14.98
N GLU A 134 2.54 -24.67 -14.29
CA GLU A 134 2.74 -24.86 -12.86
C GLU A 134 1.51 -24.41 -12.06
N TYR A 135 1.00 -23.21 -12.35
CA TYR A 135 -0.17 -22.67 -11.66
C TYR A 135 -1.42 -23.53 -11.91
N SER A 136 -1.64 -23.98 -13.14
CA SER A 136 -2.77 -24.78 -13.51
C SER A 136 -2.81 -26.10 -12.73
N SER A 137 -1.64 -26.65 -12.38
CA SER A 137 -1.50 -27.87 -11.59
C SER A 137 -1.81 -27.71 -10.10
N PHE A 138 -1.93 -26.48 -9.58
CA PHE A 138 -2.17 -26.24 -8.17
C PHE A 138 -3.59 -26.64 -7.77
N PRO A 139 -3.76 -27.21 -6.55
CA PRO A 139 -5.07 -27.37 -5.93
C PRO A 139 -5.77 -26.03 -5.75
N ASP A 140 -7.09 -26.01 -5.80
CA ASP A 140 -7.89 -24.80 -5.67
C ASP A 140 -7.60 -24.03 -4.37
N GLU A 141 -7.34 -24.74 -3.27
CA GLU A 141 -6.95 -24.14 -1.99
C GLU A 141 -5.65 -23.33 -2.09
N LYS A 142 -4.65 -23.84 -2.83
CA LYS A 142 -3.40 -23.13 -3.07
C LYS A 142 -3.59 -21.94 -4.01
N LYS A 143 -4.46 -22.08 -5.01
CA LYS A 143 -4.82 -20.98 -5.92
C LYS A 143 -5.51 -19.84 -5.19
N GLN A 144 -6.37 -20.12 -4.22
CA GLN A 144 -7.09 -19.12 -3.44
C GLN A 144 -6.20 -18.38 -2.43
N GLN A 145 -5.18 -19.06 -1.89
CA GLN A 145 -4.39 -18.50 -0.78
C GLN A 145 -3.46 -17.38 -1.17
N CYS A 146 -2.93 -17.36 -2.38
CA CYS A 146 -1.73 -16.54 -2.62
C CYS A 146 -1.63 -15.87 -3.99
N CYS A 147 -2.50 -16.14 -4.95
CA CYS A 147 -2.20 -15.76 -6.33
C CYS A 147 -2.69 -14.40 -6.74
N VAL A 148 -1.79 -13.64 -7.33
CA VAL A 148 -2.10 -12.54 -8.22
C VAL A 148 -2.03 -13.11 -9.63
N GLY A 149 -3.18 -13.46 -10.20
CA GLY A 149 -3.27 -13.86 -11.60
C GLY A 149 -3.13 -12.61 -12.47
N ARG A 150 -1.98 -12.46 -13.12
CA ARG A 150 -1.79 -11.48 -14.19
C ARG A 150 -1.33 -12.21 -15.43
N ALA A 151 -2.11 -12.09 -16.50
CA ALA A 151 -1.64 -12.41 -17.82
C ALA A 151 -0.55 -11.41 -18.21
N ASN A 152 0.70 -11.85 -18.22
CA ASN A 152 1.78 -11.04 -18.77
C ASN A 152 2.17 -11.63 -20.12
N ASN A 153 2.45 -10.79 -21.12
CA ASN A 153 2.96 -11.18 -22.43
C ASN A 153 4.34 -11.87 -22.39
N ASN A 154 4.90 -12.07 -21.22
CA ASN A 154 6.10 -12.85 -21.01
C ASN A 154 5.70 -14.31 -20.77
N ALA A 155 5.94 -15.17 -21.71
CA ALA A 155 5.51 -16.59 -21.74
C ALA A 155 5.90 -17.42 -20.51
N ASN A 156 6.72 -16.90 -19.61
CA ASN A 156 7.26 -17.62 -18.46
C ASN A 156 6.64 -17.21 -17.11
N ALA A 157 5.65 -16.30 -17.06
CA ALA A 157 5.10 -15.84 -15.79
C ALA A 157 3.62 -15.45 -15.89
N TYR A 158 2.85 -16.34 -16.38
CA TYR A 158 1.43 -16.17 -16.65
C TYR A 158 0.59 -15.96 -15.40
N CYS A 159 1.02 -16.40 -14.23
CA CYS A 159 0.18 -16.47 -13.04
C CYS A 159 0.66 -15.69 -11.85
N GLY A 160 1.67 -14.87 -12.03
CA GLY A 160 1.99 -13.88 -11.02
C GLY A 160 2.70 -14.41 -9.79
N LEU A 161 2.59 -13.63 -8.75
CA LEU A 161 3.31 -13.76 -7.49
C LEU A 161 2.51 -14.60 -6.50
N VAL A 162 3.17 -15.57 -5.89
CA VAL A 162 2.65 -16.27 -4.72
C VAL A 162 3.55 -15.96 -3.54
N LEU A 163 3.00 -15.41 -2.47
CA LEU A 163 3.76 -15.21 -1.25
C LEU A 163 4.22 -16.56 -0.71
N PHE A 164 5.52 -16.84 -0.85
CA PHE A 164 6.10 -18.12 -0.48
C PHE A 164 6.45 -18.16 1.01
N ARG A 165 7.15 -17.14 1.50
CA ARG A 165 7.57 -17.05 2.88
C ARG A 165 7.86 -15.60 3.29
N ALA A 166 7.93 -15.38 4.59
CA ALA A 166 8.65 -14.27 5.17
C ALA A 166 10.12 -14.67 5.38
N CYS A 167 11.05 -13.82 5.03
CA CYS A 167 12.47 -14.04 5.25
C CYS A 167 13.01 -12.96 6.17
N GLY A 168 13.78 -13.36 7.19
CA GLY A 168 14.51 -12.45 8.07
C GLY A 168 15.94 -12.25 7.58
N GLU A 169 16.36 -11.02 7.50
CA GLU A 169 17.71 -10.59 7.15
C GLU A 169 18.30 -9.80 8.31
N GLU A 170 19.48 -10.20 8.78
CA GLU A 170 20.13 -9.60 9.95
C GLU A 170 21.10 -8.49 9.53
N SER A 171 22.23 -8.83 8.96
CA SER A 171 23.35 -7.90 8.76
C SER A 171 23.45 -7.27 7.36
N TYR A 172 22.57 -7.63 6.42
CA TYR A 172 22.54 -7.04 5.08
C TYR A 172 21.12 -6.82 4.57
N THR A 173 20.98 -6.04 3.52
CA THR A 173 19.71 -5.82 2.85
C THR A 173 19.77 -6.38 1.44
N ASP A 174 18.68 -7.01 1.02
CA ASP A 174 18.54 -7.45 -0.37
C ASP A 174 18.44 -6.24 -1.30
N MET A 175 19.16 -6.27 -2.42
CA MET A 175 19.20 -5.19 -3.38
C MET A 175 17.85 -4.92 -4.05
N HIS A 176 16.94 -5.91 -4.07
CA HIS A 176 15.64 -5.79 -4.69
C HIS A 176 14.64 -5.00 -3.83
N TYR A 177 14.76 -5.08 -2.50
CA TYR A 177 13.79 -4.48 -1.57
C TYR A 177 14.32 -3.25 -0.87
N GLY A 178 15.57 -3.31 -0.47
CA GLY A 178 16.13 -2.34 0.44
C GLY A 178 15.40 -2.29 1.78
N ALA A 179 16.03 -1.69 2.78
CA ALA A 179 15.49 -1.59 4.13
C ALA A 179 14.16 -0.85 4.25
N ARG A 180 13.83 -0.03 3.24
CA ARG A 180 12.62 0.80 3.28
C ARG A 180 11.32 0.02 3.15
N LEU A 181 11.39 -1.25 2.74
CA LEU A 181 10.26 -2.18 2.65
C LEU A 181 10.38 -3.34 3.64
N ALA A 182 11.29 -3.24 4.61
CA ALA A 182 11.44 -4.22 5.66
C ALA A 182 10.38 -4.04 6.76
N PHE A 183 9.97 -5.15 7.34
CA PHE A 183 9.01 -5.21 8.44
C PHE A 183 9.69 -5.66 9.73
N GLU A 184 9.12 -5.25 10.85
CA GLU A 184 9.58 -5.58 12.18
C GLU A 184 9.43 -7.07 12.52
N SER A 185 8.41 -7.74 11.97
CA SER A 185 8.10 -9.12 12.29
C SER A 185 7.58 -9.94 11.12
N GLU A 186 7.69 -11.26 11.24
CA GLU A 186 7.13 -12.23 10.29
C GLU A 186 5.62 -12.04 10.10
N GLU A 187 4.87 -11.78 11.18
CA GLU A 187 3.43 -11.60 11.11
C GLU A 187 3.05 -10.37 10.27
N LYS A 188 3.76 -9.24 10.48
CA LYS A 188 3.55 -8.00 9.74
C LYS A 188 3.84 -8.15 8.25
N VAL A 189 4.95 -8.79 7.90
CA VAL A 189 5.31 -8.98 6.48
C VAL A 189 4.38 -9.97 5.77
N ARG A 190 3.95 -11.04 6.45
CA ARG A 190 2.94 -11.96 5.89
C ARG A 190 1.63 -11.24 5.62
N TYR A 191 1.18 -10.45 6.57
CA TYR A 191 -0.02 -9.63 6.39
C TYR A 191 0.11 -8.69 5.19
N ALA A 192 1.19 -7.92 5.13
CA ALA A 192 1.42 -6.97 4.04
C ALA A 192 1.52 -7.66 2.67
N GLY A 193 2.20 -8.80 2.60
CA GLY A 193 2.31 -9.59 1.37
C GLY A 193 0.99 -10.13 0.86
N LEU A 194 0.07 -10.50 1.76
CA LEU A 194 -1.24 -11.03 1.40
C LEU A 194 -2.26 -9.93 1.07
N VAL A 195 -2.36 -8.91 1.92
CA VAL A 195 -3.37 -7.85 1.78
C VAL A 195 -3.06 -6.93 0.61
N PHE A 196 -1.78 -6.61 0.38
CA PHE A 196 -1.34 -5.69 -0.67
C PHE A 196 -0.67 -6.39 -1.85
N LYS A 197 -1.03 -7.63 -2.11
CA LYS A 197 -0.43 -8.48 -3.15
C LYS A 197 -0.41 -7.84 -4.54
N GLU A 198 -1.44 -7.07 -4.90
CA GLU A 198 -1.51 -6.38 -6.19
C GLU A 198 -0.44 -5.29 -6.32
N LEU A 199 -0.19 -4.53 -5.24
CA LEU A 199 0.88 -3.54 -5.23
C LEU A 199 2.27 -4.19 -5.26
N TRP A 200 2.45 -5.33 -4.60
CA TRP A 200 3.67 -6.10 -4.71
C TRP A 200 3.88 -6.62 -6.15
N ALA A 201 2.80 -7.05 -6.81
CA ALA A 201 2.86 -7.45 -8.21
C ALA A 201 3.21 -6.27 -9.13
N ASP A 202 2.60 -5.08 -8.94
CA ASP A 202 2.96 -3.87 -9.67
C ASP A 202 4.44 -3.50 -9.49
N PHE A 203 4.97 -3.68 -8.28
CA PHE A 203 6.35 -3.38 -7.97
C PHE A 203 7.35 -4.33 -8.63
N PHE A 204 7.09 -5.65 -8.55
CA PHE A 204 7.99 -6.66 -9.12
C PHE A 204 7.78 -6.88 -10.60
N TRP A 205 6.57 -6.63 -11.08
CA TRP A 205 6.13 -7.00 -12.39
C TRP A 205 5.15 -5.98 -12.96
N PRO A 206 5.62 -4.79 -13.28
CA PRO A 206 4.77 -3.78 -13.87
C PRO A 206 4.22 -4.28 -15.21
N GLU A 207 2.92 -4.13 -15.41
CA GLU A 207 2.33 -4.32 -16.73
C GLU A 207 2.93 -3.28 -17.68
N LYS A 208 3.30 -3.74 -18.88
CA LYS A 208 3.85 -2.87 -19.93
C LYS A 208 2.74 -2.04 -20.54
#